data_0519964743767dbea814f84b1421099c
#
_entry.id   0519964743767dbea814f84b1421099c
#
_cell.length_a   1.000
_cell.length_b   1.000
_cell.length_c   1.000
_cell.angle_alpha   90.00
_cell.angle_beta   90.00
_cell.angle_gamma   90.00
#
_symmetry.space_group_name_H-M   'P 1'
#
loop_
_entity.id
_entity.type
_entity.pdbx_description
1 polymer ?
#
loop_
_entity_poly.entity_id
_entity_poly.type
_entity_poly.pdbx_seq_one_letter_code
_entity_poly.pdbx_strand_id
1 'polypeptide(L)'
;MQGAPLVEVGDDVNASGALLVSCFPSVGFVSSIVAHFLVEKLELELVGGVRHPNLPPMCLVQDGKPLPPLRFYAGDPICNMEKCDKVVLIASEIQIPSELNLPLSSGIIDWIEDSGVSSTIMVDSFAHGIESLHSIFDDDPGVDSILGIGST
;
A
#
# COMPACT_ATOMS: atom_id res chain seq x y z
N MET A 1 -22.78 -15.42 -7.44
CA MET A 1 -22.63 -14.04 -6.95
C MET A 1 -21.21 -13.91 -6.43
N GLN A 2 -20.39 -13.14 -7.12
CA GLN A 2 -19.06 -12.77 -6.60
C GLN A 2 -19.33 -11.78 -5.46
N GLY A 3 -19.00 -12.18 -4.24
CA GLY A 3 -19.11 -11.28 -3.09
C GLY A 3 -18.18 -10.09 -3.28
N ALA A 4 -18.58 -8.92 -2.79
CA ALA A 4 -17.67 -7.77 -2.71
C ALA A 4 -16.49 -8.12 -1.80
N PRO A 5 -15.28 -7.60 -2.07
CA PRO A 5 -14.16 -7.76 -1.14
C PRO A 5 -14.53 -7.16 0.20
N LEU A 6 -14.26 -7.92 1.25
CA LEU A 6 -14.48 -7.47 2.62
C LEU A 6 -13.17 -6.91 3.17
N VAL A 7 -13.14 -5.62 3.39
CA VAL A 7 -12.07 -4.93 4.10
C VAL A 7 -12.38 -5.02 5.60
N GLU A 8 -11.54 -5.72 6.34
CA GLU A 8 -11.66 -5.90 7.78
C GLU A 8 -10.50 -5.20 8.47
N VAL A 9 -10.75 -4.06 9.07
CA VAL A 9 -9.81 -3.32 9.93
C VAL A 9 -10.42 -3.25 11.33
N GLY A 10 -9.58 -3.35 12.35
CA GLY A 10 -10.05 -3.34 13.73
C GLY A 10 -10.84 -2.07 14.07
N ASP A 11 -11.92 -2.22 14.83
CA ASP A 11 -12.81 -1.12 15.22
C ASP A 11 -12.11 -0.05 16.11
N ASP A 12 -10.98 -0.39 16.69
CA ASP A 12 -10.15 0.49 17.52
C ASP A 12 -9.18 1.36 16.69
N VAL A 13 -9.08 1.10 15.39
CA VAL A 13 -8.19 1.84 14.49
C VAL A 13 -8.83 3.17 14.08
N ASN A 14 -8.28 4.25 14.58
CA ASN A 14 -8.70 5.59 14.16
C ASN A 14 -7.82 6.10 13.02
N ALA A 15 -8.26 5.93 11.79
CA ALA A 15 -7.57 6.39 10.59
C ALA A 15 -7.94 7.83 10.16
N SER A 16 -8.78 8.53 10.92
CA SER A 16 -9.16 9.91 10.62
C SER A 16 -7.95 10.83 10.60
N GLY A 17 -7.75 11.54 9.52
CA GLY A 17 -6.60 12.41 9.28
C GLY A 17 -5.30 11.68 8.91
N ALA A 18 -5.31 10.35 8.80
CA ALA A 18 -4.12 9.57 8.51
C ALA A 18 -3.60 9.79 7.08
N LEU A 19 -2.30 9.55 6.91
CA LEU A 19 -1.68 9.30 5.62
C LEU A 19 -1.77 7.81 5.30
N LEU A 20 -2.37 7.46 4.19
CA LEU A 20 -2.39 6.10 3.68
C LEU A 20 -1.23 5.89 2.70
N VAL A 21 -0.42 4.86 2.92
CA VAL A 21 0.61 4.41 1.99
C VAL A 21 0.19 3.05 1.42
N SER A 22 0.11 2.96 0.10
CA SER A 22 -0.30 1.75 -0.60
C SER A 22 0.87 1.12 -1.34
N CYS A 23 1.15 -0.15 -1.05
CA CYS A 23 2.28 -0.91 -1.56
C CYS A 23 1.80 -2.25 -2.13
N PHE A 24 1.50 -2.28 -3.42
CA PHE A 24 1.16 -3.50 -4.17
C PHE A 24 2.39 -4.04 -4.91
N PRO A 25 2.36 -5.31 -5.37
CA PRO A 25 3.48 -5.89 -6.09
C PRO A 25 3.93 -5.04 -7.27
N SER A 26 5.20 -4.73 -7.31
CA SER A 26 5.82 -3.88 -8.32
C SER A 26 7.11 -4.49 -8.87
N VAL A 27 7.62 -3.95 -9.96
CA VAL A 27 8.87 -4.39 -10.56
C VAL A 27 10.02 -4.24 -9.56
N GLY A 28 10.88 -5.25 -9.45
CA GLY A 28 12.03 -5.23 -8.55
C GLY A 28 11.68 -5.26 -7.05
N PHE A 29 10.44 -5.59 -6.70
CA PHE A 29 9.97 -5.64 -5.31
C PHE A 29 10.06 -4.32 -4.53
N VAL A 30 10.16 -3.19 -5.21
CA VAL A 30 10.35 -1.88 -4.59
C VAL A 30 9.25 -1.59 -3.57
N SER A 31 7.98 -1.78 -3.94
CA SER A 31 6.85 -1.53 -3.03
C SER A 31 6.90 -2.42 -1.79
N SER A 32 7.27 -3.71 -1.95
CA SER A 32 7.39 -4.64 -0.82
C SER A 32 8.51 -4.22 0.13
N ILE A 33 9.66 -3.81 -0.43
CA ILE A 33 10.80 -3.33 0.37
C ILE A 33 10.39 -2.08 1.16
N VAL A 34 9.73 -1.12 0.51
CA VAL A 34 9.24 0.10 1.16
C VAL A 34 8.23 -0.23 2.24
N ALA A 35 7.27 -1.14 1.97
CA ALA A 35 6.27 -1.55 2.95
C ALA A 35 6.92 -2.11 4.22
N HIS A 36 7.82 -3.09 4.08
CA HIS A 36 8.49 -3.70 5.22
C HIS A 36 9.37 -2.71 5.97
N PHE A 37 10.06 -1.84 5.25
CA PHE A 37 10.87 -0.78 5.86
C PHE A 37 10.01 0.18 6.70
N LEU A 38 8.85 0.63 6.16
CA LEU A 38 7.96 1.53 6.88
C LEU A 38 7.32 0.85 8.09
N VAL A 39 6.87 -0.40 7.96
CA VAL A 39 6.31 -1.15 9.09
C VAL A 39 7.32 -1.23 10.23
N GLU A 40 8.58 -1.57 9.93
CA GLU A 40 9.63 -1.66 10.95
C GLU A 40 10.01 -0.30 11.54
N LYS A 41 10.25 0.70 10.67
CA LYS A 41 10.74 2.02 11.11
C LYS A 41 9.72 2.86 11.84
N LEU A 42 8.46 2.73 11.49
CA LEU A 42 7.35 3.45 12.11
C LEU A 42 6.65 2.61 13.18
N GLU A 43 7.15 1.40 13.45
CA GLU A 43 6.57 0.48 14.44
C GLU A 43 5.07 0.25 14.21
N LEU A 44 4.67 0.09 12.93
CA LEU A 44 3.26 -0.10 12.58
C LEU A 44 2.81 -1.51 12.96
N GLU A 45 1.63 -1.61 13.53
CA GLU A 45 1.02 -2.87 13.92
C GLU A 45 0.04 -3.37 12.86
N LEU A 46 -0.06 -4.70 12.73
CA LEU A 46 -1.07 -5.32 11.86
C LEU A 46 -2.46 -5.09 12.45
N VAL A 47 -3.31 -4.38 11.71
CA VAL A 47 -4.64 -3.99 12.17
C VAL A 47 -5.77 -4.57 11.35
N GLY A 48 -5.47 -5.23 10.24
CA GLY A 48 -6.53 -5.81 9.41
C GLY A 48 -6.05 -6.42 8.11
N GLY A 49 -6.99 -6.77 7.26
CA GLY A 49 -6.72 -7.33 5.94
C GLY A 49 -7.94 -7.34 5.05
N VAL A 50 -7.77 -7.87 3.84
CA VAL A 50 -8.86 -8.04 2.89
C VAL A 50 -9.13 -9.52 2.68
N ARG A 51 -10.41 -9.87 2.65
CA ARG A 51 -10.89 -11.22 2.34
C ARG A 51 -11.72 -11.19 1.06
N HIS A 52 -11.44 -12.13 0.19
CA HIS A 52 -12.25 -12.39 -0.98
C HIS A 52 -12.08 -13.85 -1.43
N PRO A 53 -13.14 -14.57 -1.83
CA PRO A 53 -13.05 -15.97 -2.24
C PRO A 53 -12.09 -16.24 -3.41
N ASN A 54 -11.91 -15.26 -4.30
CA ASN A 54 -11.05 -15.36 -5.48
C ASN A 54 -9.63 -14.83 -5.24
N LEU A 55 -9.29 -14.37 -4.05
CA LEU A 55 -7.90 -14.12 -3.73
C LEU A 55 -7.13 -15.46 -3.71
N PRO A 56 -5.88 -15.48 -4.18
CA PRO A 56 -5.07 -16.68 -4.13
C PRO A 56 -5.03 -17.24 -2.70
N PRO A 57 -5.19 -18.57 -2.51
CA PRO A 57 -5.20 -19.20 -1.20
C PRO A 57 -3.78 -19.29 -0.63
N MET A 58 -3.20 -18.15 -0.37
CA MET A 58 -1.83 -17.97 0.12
C MET A 58 -1.84 -17.15 1.39
N CYS A 59 -0.86 -17.37 2.23
CA CYS A 59 -0.60 -16.52 3.40
C CYS A 59 0.90 -16.25 3.50
N LEU A 60 1.25 -15.13 4.05
CA LEU A 60 2.59 -14.85 4.52
C LEU A 60 2.74 -15.44 5.92
N VAL A 61 3.88 -16.05 6.24
CA VAL A 61 4.17 -16.49 7.60
C VAL A 61 5.27 -15.60 8.17
N GLN A 62 4.95 -14.89 9.23
CA GLN A 62 5.91 -14.05 9.95
C GLN A 62 5.89 -14.43 11.43
N ASP A 63 7.05 -14.74 11.98
CA ASP A 63 7.22 -15.17 13.38
C ASP A 63 6.29 -16.34 13.78
N GLY A 64 6.07 -17.27 12.85
CA GLY A 64 5.19 -18.42 13.03
C GLY A 64 3.69 -18.11 12.97
N LYS A 65 3.30 -16.89 12.64
CA LYS A 65 1.90 -16.48 12.49
C LYS A 65 1.52 -16.34 11.02
N PRO A 66 0.40 -16.95 10.59
CA PRO A 66 -0.11 -16.74 9.25
C PRO A 66 -0.75 -15.35 9.13
N LEU A 67 -0.35 -14.60 8.11
CA LEU A 67 -0.88 -13.29 7.81
C LEU A 67 -1.66 -13.32 6.49
N PRO A 68 -2.75 -12.56 6.36
CA PRO A 68 -3.48 -12.47 5.09
C PRO A 68 -2.60 -11.86 3.99
N PRO A 69 -2.85 -12.22 2.73
CA PRO A 69 -2.02 -11.75 1.61
C PRO A 69 -2.13 -10.24 1.34
N LEU A 70 -3.23 -9.63 1.69
CA LEU A 70 -3.44 -8.19 1.65
C LEU A 70 -3.74 -7.70 3.05
N ARG A 71 -2.89 -6.84 3.56
CA ARG A 71 -2.84 -6.46 4.97
C ARG A 71 -2.90 -4.96 5.16
N PHE A 72 -3.47 -4.56 6.30
CA PHE A 72 -3.44 -3.20 6.80
C PHE A 72 -2.58 -3.14 8.05
N TYR A 73 -1.69 -2.17 8.07
CA TYR A 73 -0.90 -1.79 9.24
C TYR A 73 -1.22 -0.36 9.61
N ALA A 74 -1.21 -0.04 10.89
CA ALA A 74 -1.43 1.33 11.36
C ALA A 74 -0.56 1.64 12.57
N GLY A 75 -0.30 2.93 12.78
CA GLY A 75 0.42 3.44 13.94
C GLY A 75 0.45 4.95 13.97
N ASP A 76 0.82 5.46 15.14
CA ASP A 76 1.06 6.87 15.38
C ASP A 76 2.59 7.06 15.51
N PRO A 77 3.31 7.28 14.38
CA PRO A 77 4.75 7.35 14.43
C PRO A 77 5.22 8.51 15.32
N ILE A 78 6.18 8.22 16.18
CA ILE A 78 6.84 9.25 16.99
C ILE A 78 7.77 10.01 16.07
N CYS A 79 7.48 11.25 15.79
CA CYS A 79 8.39 12.13 15.07
C CYS A 79 8.68 13.40 15.88
N ASN A 80 9.84 14.01 15.59
CA ASN A 80 10.28 15.23 16.26
C ASN A 80 9.61 16.51 15.70
N MET A 81 8.59 16.36 14.89
CA MET A 81 7.80 17.46 14.32
C MET A 81 6.45 17.58 15.01
N GLU A 82 5.96 18.79 15.20
CA GLU A 82 4.75 19.09 15.95
C GLU A 82 3.44 18.49 15.39
N LYS A 83 3.50 17.86 14.21
CA LYS A 83 2.39 17.17 13.56
C LYS A 83 2.90 15.94 12.85
N CYS A 84 3.05 14.85 13.57
CA CYS A 84 3.13 13.54 12.94
C CYS A 84 1.72 13.00 12.76
N ASP A 85 1.33 12.93 11.52
CA ASP A 85 0.04 12.36 11.17
C ASP A 85 0.10 10.83 11.34
N LYS A 86 -1.03 10.27 11.71
CA LYS A 86 -1.20 8.82 11.72
C LYS A 86 -0.86 8.23 10.36
N VAL A 87 -0.27 7.06 10.36
CA VAL A 87 0.06 6.33 9.14
C VAL A 87 -0.74 5.04 9.09
N VAL A 88 -1.39 4.82 7.97
CA VAL A 88 -1.95 3.52 7.60
C VAL A 88 -1.20 3.02 6.38
N LEU A 89 -0.82 1.77 6.36
CA LEU A 89 -0.12 1.15 5.25
C LEU A 89 -0.89 -0.07 4.78
N ILE A 90 -1.16 -0.14 3.46
CA ILE A 90 -1.70 -1.32 2.80
C ILE A 90 -0.55 -2.02 2.08
N ALA A 91 -0.34 -3.29 2.36
CA ALA A 91 0.70 -4.09 1.74
C ALA A 91 0.17 -5.40 1.19
N SER A 92 0.68 -5.78 0.02
CA SER A 92 0.47 -7.10 -0.58
C SER A 92 1.74 -7.55 -1.29
N GLU A 93 2.12 -8.81 -1.12
CA GLU A 93 3.21 -9.44 -1.86
C GLU A 93 2.69 -10.34 -2.99
N ILE A 94 1.39 -10.52 -3.08
CA ILE A 94 0.79 -11.34 -4.11
C ILE A 94 0.26 -10.49 -5.27
N GLN A 95 0.40 -11.02 -6.47
CA GLN A 95 -0.25 -10.43 -7.63
C GLN A 95 -1.76 -10.59 -7.51
N ILE A 96 -2.47 -9.48 -7.53
CA ILE A 96 -3.93 -9.48 -7.50
C ILE A 96 -4.47 -9.97 -8.87
N PRO A 97 -5.39 -10.94 -8.90
CA PRO A 97 -6.06 -11.33 -10.12
C PRO A 97 -6.76 -10.15 -10.80
N SER A 98 -6.64 -10.03 -12.11
CA SER A 98 -7.16 -8.87 -12.86
C SER A 98 -8.66 -8.64 -12.68
N GLU A 99 -9.44 -9.71 -12.51
CA GLU A 99 -10.87 -9.65 -12.24
C GLU A 99 -11.22 -9.05 -10.87
N LEU A 100 -10.26 -9.01 -9.95
CA LEU A 100 -10.41 -8.42 -8.62
C LEU A 100 -9.94 -6.96 -8.55
N ASN A 101 -9.24 -6.45 -9.54
CA ASN A 101 -8.68 -5.10 -9.48
C ASN A 101 -9.76 -4.05 -9.20
N LEU A 102 -10.84 -4.04 -9.99
CA LEU A 102 -11.89 -3.03 -9.82
C LEU A 102 -12.67 -3.21 -8.50
N PRO A 103 -13.22 -4.39 -8.16
CA PRO A 103 -13.95 -4.54 -6.90
C PRO A 103 -13.07 -4.33 -5.68
N LEU A 104 -11.79 -4.71 -5.72
CA LEU A 104 -10.86 -4.47 -4.64
C LEU A 104 -10.55 -2.99 -4.47
N SER A 105 -10.28 -2.28 -5.56
CA SER A 105 -10.04 -0.84 -5.53
C SER A 105 -11.25 -0.09 -4.99
N SER A 106 -12.47 -0.45 -5.42
CA SER A 106 -13.70 0.15 -4.89
C SER A 106 -13.82 -0.07 -3.39
N GLY A 107 -13.62 -1.30 -2.89
CA GLY A 107 -13.72 -1.59 -1.47
C GLY A 107 -12.67 -0.87 -0.62
N ILE A 108 -11.47 -0.67 -1.15
CA ILE A 108 -10.43 0.11 -0.47
C ILE A 108 -10.79 1.60 -0.47
N ILE A 109 -11.30 2.13 -1.58
CA ILE A 109 -11.73 3.54 -1.68
C ILE A 109 -12.89 3.81 -0.73
N ASP A 110 -13.90 2.96 -0.70
CA ASP A 110 -15.02 3.06 0.23
C ASP A 110 -14.51 3.11 1.68
N TRP A 111 -13.57 2.23 2.03
CA TRP A 111 -12.95 2.24 3.36
C TRP A 111 -12.16 3.53 3.63
N ILE A 112 -11.43 4.06 2.67
CA ILE A 112 -10.69 5.33 2.77
C ILE A 112 -11.64 6.49 3.09
N GLU A 113 -12.75 6.57 2.36
CA GLU A 113 -13.78 7.61 2.54
C GLU A 113 -14.44 7.49 3.92
N ASP A 114 -14.86 6.29 4.29
CA ASP A 114 -15.55 6.04 5.56
C ASP A 114 -14.66 6.26 6.78
N SER A 115 -13.36 5.94 6.68
CA SER A 115 -12.40 6.08 7.77
C SER A 115 -11.81 7.49 7.94
N GLY A 116 -12.03 8.38 6.96
CA GLY A 116 -11.57 9.77 7.01
C GLY A 116 -10.07 9.95 6.81
N VAL A 117 -9.43 9.07 6.06
CA VAL A 117 -8.04 9.22 5.61
C VAL A 117 -7.88 10.56 4.87
N SER A 118 -6.83 11.32 5.18
CA SER A 118 -6.63 12.66 4.62
C SER A 118 -5.92 12.68 3.29
N SER A 119 -5.00 11.75 3.07
CA SER A 119 -4.16 11.68 1.88
C SER A 119 -3.73 10.24 1.59
N THR A 120 -3.52 9.93 0.32
CA THR A 120 -3.06 8.62 -0.11
C THR A 120 -1.85 8.73 -1.01
N ILE A 121 -0.83 7.91 -0.75
CA ILE A 121 0.35 7.76 -1.59
C ILE A 121 0.42 6.31 -2.06
N MET A 122 0.58 6.10 -3.36
CA MET A 122 0.86 4.78 -3.92
C MET A 122 2.35 4.68 -4.25
N VAL A 123 3.00 3.66 -3.73
CA VAL A 123 4.38 3.33 -4.07
C VAL A 123 4.35 2.25 -5.15
N ASP A 124 4.92 2.56 -6.29
CA ASP A 124 5.01 1.65 -7.42
C ASP A 124 6.37 1.78 -8.11
N SER A 125 6.67 0.87 -9.00
CA SER A 125 7.86 0.91 -9.85
C SER A 125 7.56 0.32 -11.22
N PHE A 126 8.22 0.81 -12.23
CA PHE A 126 8.09 0.33 -13.59
C PHE A 126 9.45 0.10 -14.22
N ALA A 127 9.53 -0.89 -15.10
CA ALA A 127 10.69 -1.07 -15.93
C ALA A 127 10.54 -0.21 -17.20
N HIS A 128 11.54 0.59 -17.51
CA HIS A 128 11.57 1.36 -18.73
C HIS A 128 12.71 0.87 -19.63
N GLY A 129 12.48 0.90 -20.92
CA GLY A 129 13.56 0.74 -21.91
C GLY A 129 14.37 2.04 -22.01
N ILE A 130 15.66 1.93 -22.21
CA ILE A 130 16.62 3.05 -22.31
C ILE A 130 16.16 4.12 -23.34
N GLU A 131 15.33 3.75 -24.30
CA GLU A 131 14.90 4.66 -25.39
C GLU A 131 13.72 5.59 -25.01
N SER A 132 12.95 5.28 -23.96
CA SER A 132 11.73 6.03 -23.69
C SER A 132 11.89 7.18 -22.69
N LEU A 133 12.99 7.26 -21.96
CA LEU A 133 13.24 8.32 -20.99
C LEU A 133 14.01 9.52 -21.52
N HIS A 134 14.77 9.34 -22.60
CA HIS A 134 15.51 10.46 -23.22
C HIS A 134 14.60 11.64 -23.69
N SER A 135 13.29 11.40 -23.84
CA SER A 135 12.35 12.43 -24.24
C SER A 135 11.70 13.19 -23.08
N ILE A 136 11.84 12.70 -21.84
CA ILE A 136 11.18 13.26 -20.66
C ILE A 136 12.17 13.97 -19.73
N PHE A 137 13.42 13.50 -19.68
CA PHE A 137 14.46 14.06 -18.82
C PHE A 137 15.77 14.19 -19.61
N ASP A 138 16.04 15.39 -20.04
CA ASP A 138 17.18 15.75 -20.89
C ASP A 138 18.40 16.05 -20.01
N ASP A 139 18.82 15.14 -19.14
CA ASP A 139 20.16 15.22 -18.53
C ASP A 139 20.44 14.04 -17.60
N ASP A 140 21.43 13.26 -17.96
CA ASP A 140 22.16 12.24 -17.22
C ASP A 140 21.57 10.80 -17.20
N PRO A 141 22.15 9.88 -18.00
CA PRO A 141 21.71 8.46 -18.11
C PRO A 141 22.11 7.58 -16.91
N GLY A 142 22.49 8.14 -15.79
CA GLY A 142 23.02 7.41 -14.64
C GLY A 142 22.30 7.62 -13.30
N VAL A 143 21.22 8.39 -13.26
CA VAL A 143 20.54 8.68 -12.00
C VAL A 143 19.22 7.91 -11.91
N ASP A 144 19.08 7.10 -10.88
CA ASP A 144 17.77 6.56 -10.46
C ASP A 144 16.84 7.72 -10.15
N SER A 145 15.78 7.90 -10.92
CA SER A 145 14.85 9.00 -10.75
C SER A 145 13.61 8.55 -9.98
N ILE A 146 13.20 9.36 -9.02
CA ILE A 146 11.93 9.22 -8.31
C ILE A 146 10.93 10.19 -8.95
N LEU A 147 9.81 9.65 -9.44
CA LEU A 147 8.73 10.42 -10.02
C LEU A 147 7.57 10.53 -9.05
N GLY A 148 7.10 11.74 -8.81
CA GLY A 148 5.84 11.98 -8.11
C GLY A 148 4.76 12.37 -9.10
N ILE A 149 3.62 11.68 -9.10
CA ILE A 149 2.43 12.04 -9.86
C ILE A 149 1.36 12.42 -8.84
N GLY A 150 0.92 13.66 -8.86
CA GLY A 150 -0.15 14.17 -8.01
C GLY A 150 -1.42 14.42 -8.82
N SER A 151 -2.58 14.17 -8.21
CA SER A 151 -3.86 14.67 -8.71
C SER A 151 -4.09 16.09 -8.19
N THR A 152 -4.50 16.99 -9.05
CA THR A 152 -4.99 18.32 -8.68
C THR A 152 -6.47 18.27 -8.39
#